data_03e960e47ec8c75baca2aad5f1b69976
#
_entry.id   03e960e47ec8c75baca2aad5f1b69976
#
_cell.length_a   1.000
_cell.length_b   1.000
_cell.length_c   1.000
_cell.angle_alpha   90.00
_cell.angle_beta   90.00
_cell.angle_gamma   90.00
#
_symmetry.space_group_name_H-M   'P 1'
#
loop_
_entity.id
_entity.type
_entity.pdbx_description
1 polymer ?
#
loop_
_entity_poly.entity_id
_entity_poly.type
_entity_poly.pdbx_seq_one_letter_code
_entity_poly.pdbx_strand_id
1 'polypeptide(L)'
;MTQGSSSCAPVAADPMVDAEGTLEVHLAAPANATACTRDLVWRTTLLTAPAQIDRADDLRIQVSGTASGETTLAGTAATEAAVDEYSASIGLSSIPGALVLLTWGSSGCPPVLDTVRSTGDELDIAFAPRSADRVCTADLVPRTLIVPVPDGGADAQTAVLSGDGFNDVHVTIPAAG
;
A
#
# COMPACT_ATOMS: atom_id res chain seq x y z
N MET A 1 7.12 0.76 -4.25
CA MET A 1 6.78 -0.63 -4.65
C MET A 1 7.98 -1.27 -5.32
N THR A 2 8.15 -2.60 -5.17
CA THR A 2 9.25 -3.37 -5.76
C THR A 2 8.71 -4.68 -6.34
N GLN A 3 9.45 -5.28 -7.26
CA GLN A 3 9.18 -6.64 -7.75
C GLN A 3 10.13 -7.64 -7.11
N GLY A 4 9.68 -8.88 -6.91
CA GLY A 4 10.52 -9.97 -6.42
C GLY A 4 9.72 -11.07 -5.72
N SER A 5 10.42 -11.90 -4.94
CA SER A 5 9.85 -13.04 -4.23
C SER A 5 8.67 -12.66 -3.33
N SER A 6 7.57 -13.40 -3.40
CA SER A 6 6.40 -13.21 -2.54
C SER A 6 6.68 -13.51 -1.06
N SER A 7 7.65 -14.38 -0.78
CA SER A 7 7.99 -14.79 0.59
C SER A 7 9.12 -13.97 1.23
N CYS A 8 9.83 -13.14 0.46
CA CYS A 8 10.96 -12.34 0.93
C CYS A 8 10.77 -10.86 0.57
N ALA A 9 9.74 -10.23 1.10
CA ALA A 9 9.56 -8.79 0.91
C ALA A 9 10.71 -8.03 1.59
N PRO A 10 11.31 -7.02 0.92
CA PRO A 10 12.37 -6.23 1.53
C PRO A 10 11.84 -5.43 2.72
N VAL A 11 12.71 -5.20 3.68
CA VAL A 11 12.47 -4.34 4.84
C VAL A 11 13.19 -3.02 4.58
N ALA A 12 12.51 -1.91 4.81
CA ALA A 12 13.15 -0.61 4.76
C ALA A 12 13.83 -0.33 6.11
N ALA A 13 15.07 0.17 6.04
CA ALA A 13 15.68 0.85 7.17
C ALA A 13 14.95 2.19 7.40
N ASP A 14 15.20 2.82 8.56
CA ASP A 14 14.61 4.11 8.89
C ASP A 14 14.90 5.13 7.76
N PRO A 15 13.86 5.67 7.10
CA PRO A 15 14.05 6.61 6.03
C PRO A 15 14.59 7.94 6.56
N MET A 16 15.48 8.58 5.81
CA MET A 16 16.07 9.86 6.18
C MET A 16 15.86 10.88 5.06
N VAL A 17 15.77 12.15 5.46
CA VAL A 17 15.75 13.27 4.49
C VAL A 17 17.15 13.89 4.49
N ASP A 18 17.77 13.97 3.31
CA ASP A 18 19.07 14.59 3.14
C ASP A 18 19.00 16.14 3.20
N ALA A 19 20.15 16.80 3.05
CA ALA A 19 20.24 18.28 3.09
C ALA A 19 19.55 18.95 1.90
N GLU A 20 19.34 18.22 0.81
CA GLU A 20 18.68 18.65 -0.41
C GLU A 20 17.16 18.40 -0.40
N GLY A 21 16.62 17.79 0.68
CA GLY A 21 15.20 17.47 0.83
C GLY A 21 14.79 16.15 0.16
N THR A 22 15.75 15.31 -0.26
CA THR A 22 15.46 14.00 -0.84
C THR A 22 15.23 12.97 0.26
N LEU A 23 14.16 12.18 0.14
CA LEU A 23 13.90 11.03 1.01
C LEU A 23 14.75 9.85 0.57
N GLU A 24 15.75 9.51 1.36
CA GLU A 24 16.58 8.33 1.16
C GLU A 24 15.98 7.10 1.83
N VAL A 25 15.77 6.04 1.04
CA VAL A 25 15.20 4.76 1.50
C VAL A 25 16.17 3.63 1.19
N HIS A 26 16.66 2.95 2.21
CA HIS A 26 17.50 1.76 2.03
C HIS A 26 16.68 0.49 2.26
N LEU A 27 16.61 -0.37 1.23
CA LEU A 27 15.91 -1.64 1.27
C LEU A 27 16.91 -2.78 1.54
N ALA A 28 16.69 -3.52 2.62
CA ALA A 28 17.46 -4.70 2.98
C ALA A 28 16.63 -5.98 2.79
N ALA A 29 17.32 -7.10 2.57
CA ALA A 29 16.66 -8.40 2.65
C ALA A 29 16.17 -8.67 4.09
N PRO A 30 15.03 -9.35 4.28
CA PRO A 30 14.56 -9.67 5.62
C PRO A 30 15.59 -10.58 6.33
N ALA A 31 15.90 -10.25 7.59
CA ALA A 31 16.98 -10.90 8.36
C ALA A 31 16.79 -12.43 8.53
N ASN A 32 15.54 -12.91 8.48
CA ASN A 32 15.20 -14.32 8.69
C ASN A 32 14.88 -15.07 7.38
N ALA A 33 15.19 -14.49 6.21
CA ALA A 33 14.93 -15.13 4.94
C ALA A 33 15.96 -16.23 4.68
N THR A 34 15.62 -17.47 5.04
CA THR A 34 16.44 -18.66 4.77
C THR A 34 16.24 -19.23 3.36
N ALA A 35 15.06 -19.03 2.78
CA ALA A 35 14.73 -19.42 1.41
C ALA A 35 13.64 -18.49 0.86
N CYS A 36 13.85 -17.98 -0.35
CA CYS A 36 12.89 -17.14 -1.04
C CYS A 36 12.27 -17.91 -2.22
N THR A 37 10.99 -17.68 -2.47
CA THR A 37 10.32 -18.18 -3.68
C THR A 37 10.96 -17.56 -4.92
N ARG A 38 10.92 -18.28 -6.05
CA ARG A 38 11.46 -17.81 -7.35
C ARG A 38 10.40 -17.12 -8.22
N ASP A 39 9.37 -16.60 -7.59
CA ASP A 39 8.36 -15.81 -8.27
C ASP A 39 8.78 -14.33 -8.37
N LEU A 40 8.13 -13.62 -9.29
CA LEU A 40 8.32 -12.19 -9.48
C LEU A 40 6.95 -11.51 -9.36
N VAL A 41 6.62 -11.06 -8.16
CA VAL A 41 5.37 -10.36 -7.87
C VAL A 41 5.63 -8.92 -7.43
N TRP A 42 4.66 -8.06 -7.64
CA TRP A 42 4.68 -6.71 -7.08
C TRP A 42 4.45 -6.76 -5.57
N ARG A 43 5.23 -5.97 -4.84
CA ARG A 43 5.18 -5.86 -3.38
C ARG A 43 5.21 -4.42 -2.95
N THR A 44 4.57 -4.15 -1.84
CA THR A 44 4.61 -2.86 -1.14
C THR A 44 5.50 -2.97 0.09
N THR A 45 6.24 -1.92 0.39
CA THR A 45 6.94 -1.73 1.65
C THR A 45 6.44 -0.42 2.25
N LEU A 46 5.88 -0.50 3.45
CA LEU A 46 5.39 0.67 4.14
C LEU A 46 6.55 1.38 4.85
N LEU A 47 6.54 2.70 4.79
CA LEU A 47 7.51 3.57 5.44
C LEU A 47 6.77 4.56 6.33
N THR A 48 7.33 4.86 7.49
CA THR A 48 6.91 6.03 8.25
C THR A 48 7.60 7.26 7.65
N ALA A 49 6.81 8.22 7.19
CA ALA A 49 7.37 9.45 6.67
C ALA A 49 8.04 10.26 7.80
N PRO A 50 9.30 10.71 7.62
CA PRO A 50 9.94 11.64 8.54
C PRO A 50 9.12 12.93 8.72
N ALA A 51 9.12 13.48 9.94
CA ALA A 51 8.32 14.65 10.29
C ALA A 51 8.70 15.94 9.51
N GLN A 52 9.88 15.95 8.88
CA GLN A 52 10.37 17.07 8.09
C GLN A 52 9.72 17.18 6.71
N ILE A 53 9.01 16.13 6.26
CA ILE A 53 8.37 16.12 4.94
C ILE A 53 7.10 16.96 5.00
N ASP A 54 7.06 18.04 4.20
CA ASP A 54 5.84 18.78 3.93
C ASP A 54 5.10 18.10 2.77
N ARG A 55 3.83 17.77 2.97
CA ARG A 55 3.00 17.14 1.95
C ARG A 55 2.61 18.08 0.80
N ALA A 56 2.73 19.41 1.03
CA ALA A 56 2.43 20.40 0.01
C ALA A 56 3.55 20.54 -1.03
N ASP A 57 4.76 20.12 -0.68
CA ASP A 57 5.92 20.20 -1.55
C ASP A 57 6.16 18.90 -2.33
N ASP A 58 6.76 19.01 -3.51
CA ASP A 58 7.22 17.86 -4.27
C ASP A 58 8.29 17.11 -3.47
N LEU A 59 8.13 15.80 -3.32
CA LEU A 59 9.05 14.94 -2.60
C LEU A 59 9.84 14.07 -3.57
N ARG A 60 11.15 14.31 -3.66
CA ARG A 60 12.06 13.41 -4.34
C ARG A 60 12.39 12.22 -3.44
N ILE A 61 12.33 11.00 -4.00
CA ILE A 61 12.60 9.75 -3.28
C ILE A 61 13.72 9.01 -4.01
N GLN A 62 14.75 8.62 -3.27
CA GLN A 62 15.83 7.78 -3.75
C GLN A 62 15.83 6.45 -2.99
N VAL A 63 15.74 5.34 -3.74
CA VAL A 63 15.72 3.98 -3.18
C VAL A 63 17.04 3.29 -3.51
N SER A 64 17.63 2.62 -2.53
CA SER A 64 18.88 1.85 -2.66
C SER A 64 18.76 0.49 -1.96
N GLY A 65 19.78 -0.39 -2.16
CA GLY A 65 19.88 -1.69 -1.51
C GLY A 65 19.42 -2.84 -2.40
N THR A 66 18.52 -3.71 -1.93
CA THR A 66 18.03 -4.89 -2.69
C THR A 66 17.21 -4.52 -3.93
N ALA A 67 16.72 -3.31 -4.00
CA ALA A 67 16.18 -2.67 -5.19
C ALA A 67 16.68 -1.22 -5.22
N SER A 68 16.74 -0.63 -6.40
CA SER A 68 17.17 0.76 -6.58
C SER A 68 16.25 1.49 -7.55
N GLY A 69 16.12 2.79 -7.37
CA GLY A 69 15.32 3.65 -8.24
C GLY A 69 15.15 5.02 -7.63
N GLU A 70 14.60 5.93 -8.44
CA GLU A 70 14.22 7.27 -8.00
C GLU A 70 12.85 7.64 -8.55
N THR A 71 12.16 8.49 -7.82
CA THR A 71 10.87 9.06 -8.26
C THR A 71 10.65 10.39 -7.56
N THR A 72 9.71 11.17 -8.08
CA THR A 72 9.20 12.37 -7.42
C THR A 72 7.71 12.19 -7.21
N LEU A 73 7.25 12.39 -6.00
CA LEU A 73 5.84 12.51 -5.69
C LEU A 73 5.48 13.99 -5.74
N ALA A 74 4.48 14.32 -6.52
CA ALA A 74 3.96 15.68 -6.55
C ALA A 74 3.35 16.04 -5.19
N GLY A 75 3.61 17.25 -4.74
CA GLY A 75 2.97 17.80 -3.55
C GLY A 75 1.45 17.88 -3.73
N THR A 76 0.72 17.62 -2.67
CA THR A 76 -0.72 17.79 -2.65
C THR A 76 -1.07 18.87 -1.65
N ALA A 77 -1.73 19.94 -2.09
CA ALA A 77 -2.39 20.86 -1.19
C ALA A 77 -3.55 20.11 -0.53
N ALA A 78 -3.24 19.32 0.49
CA ALA A 78 -4.20 18.47 1.15
C ALA A 78 -5.26 19.34 1.83
N THR A 79 -6.46 19.33 1.30
CA THR A 79 -7.63 19.52 2.13
C THR A 79 -7.71 18.26 2.98
N GLU A 80 -7.17 18.31 4.19
CA GLU A 80 -7.27 17.20 5.13
C GLU A 80 -8.75 16.95 5.45
N ALA A 81 -9.37 16.03 4.72
CA ALA A 81 -10.39 15.24 5.36
C ALA A 81 -9.65 14.46 6.44
N ALA A 82 -9.92 14.74 7.71
CA ALA A 82 -9.34 14.01 8.83
C ALA A 82 -9.63 12.52 8.58
N VAL A 83 -8.60 11.79 8.17
CA VAL A 83 -8.70 10.33 8.05
C VAL A 83 -8.64 9.84 9.49
N ASP A 84 -9.69 9.17 9.94
CA ASP A 84 -9.69 8.55 11.27
C ASP A 84 -8.48 7.64 11.39
N GLU A 85 -7.81 7.71 12.52
CA GLU A 85 -6.70 6.83 12.83
C GLU A 85 -7.16 5.37 12.66
N TYR A 86 -6.37 4.56 11.96
CA TYR A 86 -6.70 3.17 11.62
C TYR A 86 -7.79 2.95 10.55
N SER A 87 -8.23 3.98 9.86
CA SER A 87 -9.12 3.82 8.70
C SER A 87 -8.39 3.23 7.49
N ALA A 88 -9.14 2.51 6.66
CA ALA A 88 -8.63 2.09 5.36
C ALA A 88 -8.41 3.32 4.46
N SER A 89 -7.38 3.28 3.64
CA SER A 89 -7.09 4.34 2.67
C SER A 89 -6.53 3.77 1.36
N ILE A 90 -6.73 4.50 0.27
CA ILE A 90 -6.23 4.13 -1.06
C ILE A 90 -5.25 5.19 -1.54
N GLY A 91 -4.12 4.73 -2.08
CA GLY A 91 -3.17 5.55 -2.79
C GLY A 91 -3.05 5.15 -4.26
N LEU A 92 -2.69 6.14 -5.09
CA LEU A 92 -2.35 5.88 -6.49
C LEU A 92 -1.05 5.07 -6.58
N SER A 93 -0.93 4.32 -7.65
CA SER A 93 0.22 3.48 -7.95
C SER A 93 0.87 3.93 -9.25
N SER A 94 2.20 3.81 -9.35
CA SER A 94 2.91 3.94 -10.63
C SER A 94 2.75 2.71 -11.53
N ILE A 95 2.10 1.64 -11.05
CA ILE A 95 1.78 0.46 -11.85
C ILE A 95 0.48 0.77 -12.61
N PRO A 96 0.48 0.77 -13.94
CA PRO A 96 -0.74 0.97 -14.71
C PRO A 96 -1.82 -0.04 -14.33
N GLY A 97 -3.04 0.43 -14.10
CA GLY A 97 -4.17 -0.43 -13.74
C GLY A 97 -4.06 -1.04 -12.33
N ALA A 98 -3.39 -0.38 -11.39
CA ALA A 98 -3.34 -0.82 -10.00
C ALA A 98 -3.41 0.34 -9.01
N LEU A 99 -3.97 0.08 -7.84
CA LEU A 99 -4.01 0.96 -6.67
C LEU A 99 -3.29 0.30 -5.50
N VAL A 100 -2.91 1.07 -4.51
CA VAL A 100 -2.40 0.57 -3.23
C VAL A 100 -3.44 0.82 -2.17
N LEU A 101 -3.95 -0.26 -1.57
CA LEU A 101 -4.86 -0.19 -0.44
C LEU A 101 -4.07 -0.39 0.86
N LEU A 102 -4.26 0.52 1.81
CA LEU A 102 -3.80 0.40 3.20
C LEU A 102 -4.99 -0.01 4.07
N THR A 103 -4.80 -1.03 4.88
CA THR A 103 -5.74 -1.47 5.92
C THR A 103 -5.02 -1.68 7.24
N TRP A 104 -5.78 -1.81 8.33
CA TRP A 104 -5.23 -2.05 9.67
C TRP A 104 -5.76 -3.36 10.24
N GLY A 105 -4.94 -4.06 11.00
CA GLY A 105 -5.35 -5.30 11.67
C GLY A 105 -4.18 -6.24 11.95
N SER A 106 -4.50 -7.50 12.24
CA SER A 106 -3.54 -8.53 12.63
C SER A 106 -2.44 -8.75 11.57
N SER A 107 -1.17 -8.74 12.00
CA SER A 107 -0.03 -9.09 11.13
C SER A 107 -0.05 -10.55 10.69
N GLY A 108 -0.61 -11.44 11.50
CA GLY A 108 -0.74 -12.87 11.20
C GLY A 108 -1.87 -13.20 10.22
N CYS A 109 -2.79 -12.26 9.98
CA CYS A 109 -3.98 -12.46 9.15
C CYS A 109 -4.19 -11.28 8.19
N PRO A 110 -3.29 -11.06 7.22
CA PRO A 110 -3.55 -10.05 6.20
C PRO A 110 -4.77 -10.44 5.37
N PRO A 111 -5.58 -9.47 4.91
CA PRO A 111 -6.72 -9.73 4.05
C PRO A 111 -6.23 -10.30 2.71
N VAL A 112 -6.98 -11.23 2.16
CA VAL A 112 -6.70 -11.87 0.88
C VAL A 112 -7.73 -11.38 -0.12
N LEU A 113 -7.28 -10.74 -1.21
CA LEU A 113 -8.14 -10.27 -2.26
C LEU A 113 -8.83 -11.46 -2.95
N ASP A 114 -10.13 -11.41 -3.07
CA ASP A 114 -10.95 -12.40 -3.78
C ASP A 114 -11.34 -11.87 -5.16
N THR A 115 -12.09 -10.77 -5.20
CA THR A 115 -12.53 -10.16 -6.46
C THR A 115 -12.46 -8.65 -6.42
N VAL A 116 -12.21 -8.04 -7.59
CA VAL A 116 -12.37 -6.60 -7.82
C VAL A 116 -13.28 -6.40 -9.02
N ARG A 117 -14.30 -5.58 -8.89
CA ARG A 117 -15.24 -5.24 -9.96
C ARG A 117 -15.41 -3.74 -10.05
N SER A 118 -15.62 -3.26 -11.27
CA SER A 118 -15.99 -1.88 -11.52
C SER A 118 -17.50 -1.79 -11.74
N THR A 119 -18.16 -0.87 -11.02
CA THR A 119 -19.57 -0.61 -11.13
C THR A 119 -19.80 0.90 -11.24
N GLY A 120 -19.74 1.41 -12.47
CA GLY A 120 -19.81 2.85 -12.69
C GLY A 120 -18.55 3.58 -12.18
N ASP A 121 -18.72 4.49 -11.24
CA ASP A 121 -17.67 5.28 -10.58
C ASP A 121 -17.15 4.66 -9.28
N GLU A 122 -17.49 3.37 -9.05
CA GLU A 122 -17.16 2.64 -7.83
C GLU A 122 -16.37 1.35 -8.14
N LEU A 123 -15.44 1.00 -7.26
CA LEU A 123 -14.74 -0.28 -7.24
C LEU A 123 -15.23 -1.13 -6.07
N ASP A 124 -15.88 -2.24 -6.37
CA ASP A 124 -16.21 -3.27 -5.38
C ASP A 124 -14.98 -4.14 -5.13
N ILE A 125 -14.38 -4.07 -3.95
CA ILE A 125 -13.21 -4.85 -3.54
C ILE A 125 -13.66 -5.86 -2.49
N ALA A 126 -13.76 -7.12 -2.88
CA ALA A 126 -14.15 -8.20 -1.98
C ALA A 126 -12.94 -9.00 -1.51
N PHE A 127 -12.90 -9.30 -0.23
CA PHE A 127 -11.89 -10.15 0.40
C PHE A 127 -12.44 -11.53 0.69
N ALA A 128 -11.59 -12.55 0.49
CA ALA A 128 -11.92 -13.93 0.81
C ALA A 128 -12.25 -14.07 2.30
N PRO A 129 -13.28 -14.84 2.65
CA PRO A 129 -13.61 -15.08 4.04
C PRO A 129 -12.44 -15.77 4.76
N ARG A 130 -12.16 -15.32 5.97
CA ARG A 130 -11.14 -15.91 6.82
C ARG A 130 -11.56 -17.31 7.28
N SER A 131 -10.62 -18.27 7.21
CA SER A 131 -10.86 -19.59 7.81
C SER A 131 -11.11 -19.46 9.32
N ALA A 132 -12.15 -20.11 9.82
CA ALA A 132 -12.50 -20.11 11.25
C ALA A 132 -11.39 -20.70 12.15
N ASP A 133 -10.55 -21.57 11.59
CA ASP A 133 -9.47 -22.24 12.32
C ASP A 133 -8.16 -21.42 12.33
N ARG A 134 -8.11 -20.30 11.62
CA ARG A 134 -6.91 -19.46 11.55
C ARG A 134 -6.77 -18.61 12.80
N VAL A 135 -5.69 -18.82 13.53
CA VAL A 135 -5.33 -18.01 14.70
C VAL A 135 -4.62 -16.73 14.20
N CYS A 136 -5.18 -15.59 14.53
CA CYS A 136 -4.60 -14.29 14.24
C CYS A 136 -3.86 -13.73 15.46
N THR A 137 -2.82 -12.94 15.21
CA THR A 137 -2.16 -12.17 16.26
C THR A 137 -3.09 -11.07 16.78
N ALA A 138 -2.96 -10.72 18.05
CA ALA A 138 -3.77 -9.66 18.68
C ALA A 138 -3.12 -8.26 18.53
N ASP A 139 -2.44 -8.02 17.42
CA ASP A 139 -1.81 -6.75 17.08
C ASP A 139 -2.66 -5.95 16.08
N LEU A 140 -2.46 -4.65 16.04
CA LEU A 140 -3.06 -3.74 15.06
C LEU A 140 -1.94 -3.04 14.30
N VAL A 141 -1.61 -3.57 13.13
CA VAL A 141 -0.54 -3.05 12.28
C VAL A 141 -1.07 -2.60 10.91
N PRO A 142 -0.41 -1.65 10.25
CA PRO A 142 -0.74 -1.29 8.89
C PRO A 142 -0.38 -2.43 7.92
N ARG A 143 -1.27 -2.69 6.97
CA ARG A 143 -1.12 -3.74 5.96
C ARG A 143 -1.45 -3.16 4.61
N THR A 144 -0.55 -3.32 3.66
CA THR A 144 -0.73 -2.83 2.30
C THR A 144 -0.90 -3.97 1.32
N LEU A 145 -1.76 -3.77 0.34
CA LEU A 145 -1.90 -4.69 -0.79
C LEU A 145 -2.07 -3.91 -2.10
N ILE A 146 -1.72 -4.56 -3.20
CA ILE A 146 -1.91 -4.01 -4.54
C ILE A 146 -3.24 -4.54 -5.05
N VAL A 147 -4.11 -3.61 -5.44
CA VAL A 147 -5.45 -3.90 -5.96
C VAL A 147 -5.41 -3.67 -7.47
N PRO A 148 -5.61 -4.70 -8.30
CA PRO A 148 -5.73 -4.53 -9.74
C PRO A 148 -7.04 -3.80 -10.05
N VAL A 149 -6.98 -2.81 -10.93
CA VAL A 149 -8.16 -2.08 -11.40
C VAL A 149 -8.64 -2.76 -12.69
N PRO A 150 -9.87 -3.31 -12.73
CA PRO A 150 -10.40 -3.93 -13.93
C PRO A 150 -10.69 -2.88 -15.01
N ASP A 151 -10.89 -3.35 -16.25
CA ASP A 151 -11.31 -2.50 -17.36
C ASP A 151 -12.59 -1.73 -16.99
N GLY A 152 -12.58 -0.43 -17.25
CA GLY A 152 -13.68 0.48 -16.88
C GLY A 152 -13.63 1.04 -15.46
N GLY A 153 -12.66 0.64 -14.62
CA GLY A 153 -12.50 1.14 -13.26
C GLY A 153 -11.49 2.29 -13.11
N ALA A 154 -10.93 2.78 -14.21
CA ALA A 154 -9.91 3.83 -14.17
C ALA A 154 -10.43 5.18 -13.62
N ASP A 155 -11.70 5.45 -13.80
CA ASP A 155 -12.37 6.70 -13.39
C ASP A 155 -13.10 6.56 -12.04
N ALA A 156 -12.96 5.42 -11.36
CA ALA A 156 -13.60 5.20 -10.07
C ALA A 156 -13.10 6.21 -9.02
N GLN A 157 -14.03 6.78 -8.28
CA GLN A 157 -13.77 7.77 -7.23
C GLN A 157 -13.90 7.19 -5.83
N THR A 158 -14.57 6.05 -5.71
CA THR A 158 -14.81 5.37 -4.45
C THR A 158 -14.53 3.88 -4.58
N ALA A 159 -14.00 3.28 -3.54
CA ALA A 159 -13.93 1.84 -3.38
C ALA A 159 -14.79 1.39 -2.22
N VAL A 160 -15.49 0.27 -2.37
CA VAL A 160 -16.26 -0.39 -1.32
C VAL A 160 -15.57 -1.69 -0.94
N LEU A 161 -15.17 -1.78 0.33
CA LEU A 161 -14.49 -2.95 0.87
C LEU A 161 -15.49 -3.87 1.55
N SER A 162 -15.50 -5.14 1.19
CA SER A 162 -16.38 -6.16 1.77
C SER A 162 -15.65 -7.48 2.04
N GLY A 163 -16.19 -8.31 2.94
CA GLY A 163 -15.57 -9.58 3.34
C GLY A 163 -14.41 -9.41 4.34
N ASP A 164 -13.93 -10.49 4.92
CA ASP A 164 -12.84 -10.55 5.93
C ASP A 164 -12.94 -9.52 7.07
N GLY A 165 -14.15 -9.20 7.50
CA GLY A 165 -14.42 -8.21 8.55
C GLY A 165 -14.70 -6.79 8.05
N PHE A 166 -14.57 -6.53 6.76
CA PHE A 166 -15.08 -5.32 6.14
C PHE A 166 -16.58 -5.47 5.85
N ASN A 167 -17.34 -4.46 6.21
CA ASN A 167 -18.78 -4.43 6.02
C ASN A 167 -19.15 -3.14 5.27
N ASP A 168 -19.01 -3.18 3.95
CA ASP A 168 -19.28 -2.08 3.03
C ASP A 168 -18.56 -0.77 3.44
N VAL A 169 -17.26 -0.88 3.68
CA VAL A 169 -16.41 0.26 4.05
C VAL A 169 -16.09 1.07 2.81
N HIS A 170 -16.59 2.31 2.74
CA HIS A 170 -16.32 3.22 1.64
C HIS A 170 -14.99 3.94 1.84
N VAL A 171 -14.17 3.94 0.79
CA VAL A 171 -12.84 4.57 0.76
C VAL A 171 -12.74 5.45 -0.48
N THR A 172 -12.39 6.72 -0.30
CA THR A 172 -12.18 7.63 -1.43
C THR A 172 -10.91 7.26 -2.19
N ILE A 173 -11.00 7.21 -3.52
CA ILE A 173 -9.86 7.06 -4.41
C ILE A 173 -9.38 8.47 -4.79
N PRO A 174 -8.11 8.83 -4.54
CA PRO A 174 -7.60 10.13 -4.89
C PRO A 174 -7.61 10.33 -6.41
N ALA A 175 -7.92 11.54 -6.87
CA ALA A 175 -7.84 11.87 -8.28
C ALA A 175 -6.38 11.80 -8.77
N ALA A 176 -6.18 11.29 -9.98
CA ALA A 176 -4.90 11.41 -10.64
C ALA A 176 -4.65 12.89 -10.96
N GLY A 177 -3.54 13.44 -10.46
CA GLY A 177 -3.14 14.83 -10.69
C GLY A 177 -2.62 15.05 -12.12
#